data_f6958b34975bbcd25448e4c36a0372d5
#
_entry.id   f6958b34975bbcd25448e4c36a0372d5
#
_cell.length_a   1.000
_cell.length_b   1.000
_cell.length_c   1.000
_cell.angle_alpha   90.00
_cell.angle_beta   90.00
_cell.angle_gamma   90.00
#
_symmetry.space_group_name_H-M   'P 1'
#
loop_
_entity.id
_entity.type
_entity.pdbx_description
1 polymer ?
#
loop_
_entity_poly.entity_id
_entity_poly.type
_entity_poly.pdbx_seq_one_letter_code
_entity_poly.pdbx_strand_id
1 'polypeptide(L)'
;MQAVVNKIIPFSSVDGPGNRTAVFLQGCNINCRYCHNPETRALCVSCGLCVEKCPENALEKSANGRIIYHPEKCVQCDTCIHVCPHDSSPRTAVMTPEETYKKVKKQIPFIRGLTVSGGECMLRPDFLEALFKLAKED
;
A
#
# COMPACT_ATOMS: atom_id res chain seq x y z
N MET A 1 4.83 2.24 -16.17
CA MET A 1 3.62 1.76 -15.47
C MET A 1 3.92 1.69 -13.98
N GLN A 2 3.12 2.36 -13.14
CA GLN A 2 3.35 2.43 -11.70
C GLN A 2 2.01 2.41 -10.96
N ALA A 3 2.02 1.94 -9.72
CA ALA A 3 0.88 2.01 -8.81
C ALA A 3 1.29 2.60 -7.46
N VAL A 4 0.34 3.17 -6.74
CA VAL A 4 0.54 3.59 -5.36
C VAL A 4 0.29 2.39 -4.47
N VAL A 5 1.34 1.87 -3.85
CA VAL A 5 1.29 0.73 -2.94
C VAL A 5 1.17 1.25 -1.51
N ASN A 6 0.11 0.82 -0.81
CA ASN A 6 -0.13 1.17 0.58
C ASN A 6 0.77 0.34 1.50
N LYS A 7 0.68 -0.97 1.39
CA LYS A 7 1.48 -1.91 2.20
C LYS A 7 1.70 -3.23 1.46
N ILE A 8 2.75 -3.93 1.85
CA ILE A 8 3.01 -5.31 1.45
C ILE A 8 3.14 -6.13 2.72
N ILE A 9 2.27 -7.11 2.88
CA ILE A 9 2.32 -8.07 3.98
C ILE A 9 3.08 -9.31 3.47
N PRO A 10 4.29 -9.58 3.99
CA PRO A 10 5.12 -10.68 3.48
C PRO A 10 4.45 -12.04 3.58
N PHE A 11 3.76 -12.29 4.69
CA PHE A 11 3.09 -13.56 4.98
C PHE A 11 1.67 -13.31 5.47
N SER A 12 0.69 -13.83 4.74
CA SER A 12 -0.72 -13.76 5.13
C SER A 12 -1.39 -15.10 4.85
N SER A 13 -2.10 -15.62 5.85
CA SER A 13 -2.94 -16.82 5.75
C SER A 13 -4.43 -16.49 5.59
N VAL A 14 -4.78 -15.20 5.61
CA VAL A 14 -6.18 -14.73 5.55
C VAL A 14 -6.55 -14.06 4.22
N ASP A 15 -5.55 -13.73 3.39
CA ASP A 15 -5.75 -13.06 2.10
C ASP A 15 -5.80 -14.04 0.92
N GLY A 16 -6.30 -15.25 1.12
CA GLY A 16 -6.45 -16.27 0.11
C GLY A 16 -5.92 -17.65 0.55
N PRO A 17 -6.00 -18.67 -0.32
CA PRO A 17 -5.59 -20.04 0.02
C PRO A 17 -4.08 -20.15 0.27
N GLY A 18 -3.72 -20.79 1.37
CA GLY A 18 -2.33 -21.01 1.75
C GLY A 18 -1.65 -19.73 2.27
N ASN A 19 -0.34 -19.80 2.48
CA ASN A 19 0.45 -18.66 2.87
C ASN A 19 0.80 -17.81 1.64
N ARG A 20 0.50 -16.51 1.67
CA ARG A 20 0.63 -15.61 0.51
C ARG A 20 1.32 -14.31 0.90
N THR A 21 2.01 -13.69 -0.05
CA THR A 21 2.31 -12.26 0.08
C THR A 21 1.10 -11.47 -0.39
N ALA A 22 0.63 -10.54 0.44
CA ALA A 22 -0.48 -9.66 0.08
C ALA A 22 0.02 -8.24 -0.20
N VAL A 23 -0.30 -7.71 -1.39
CA VAL A 23 0.01 -6.34 -1.83
C VAL A 23 -1.28 -5.53 -1.81
N PHE A 24 -1.26 -4.41 -1.07
CA PHE A 24 -2.41 -3.51 -0.96
C PHE A 24 -2.15 -2.23 -1.75
N LEU A 25 -2.99 -1.96 -2.73
CA LEU A 25 -2.93 -0.73 -3.52
C LEU A 25 -3.77 0.39 -2.89
N GLN A 26 -3.42 1.63 -3.22
CA GLN A 26 -4.12 2.83 -2.79
C GLN A 26 -5.03 3.34 -3.91
N GLY A 27 -6.24 3.78 -3.54
CA GLY A 27 -7.26 4.28 -4.43
C GLY A 27 -8.41 3.30 -4.64
N CYS A 28 -9.66 3.78 -4.51
CA CYS A 28 -10.87 2.99 -4.66
C CYS A 28 -12.02 3.85 -5.19
N ASN A 29 -12.86 3.27 -6.03
CA ASN A 29 -14.07 3.90 -6.58
C ASN A 29 -15.37 3.21 -6.14
N ILE A 30 -15.29 2.18 -5.27
CA ILE A 30 -16.46 1.35 -4.90
C ILE A 30 -17.16 1.85 -3.65
N ASN A 31 -16.42 2.32 -2.63
CA ASN A 31 -16.98 2.87 -1.40
C ASN A 31 -17.88 1.89 -0.61
N CYS A 32 -17.40 0.68 -0.36
CA CYS A 32 -18.14 -0.32 0.40
C CYS A 32 -18.49 0.15 1.81
N ARG A 33 -19.71 -0.08 2.26
CA ARG A 33 -20.17 0.25 3.63
C ARG A 33 -19.41 -0.54 4.72
N TYR A 34 -18.94 -1.73 4.38
CA TYR A 34 -18.19 -2.64 5.27
C TYR A 34 -16.69 -2.68 4.91
N CYS A 35 -16.14 -1.59 4.42
CA CYS A 35 -14.73 -1.54 4.02
C CYS A 35 -13.80 -1.86 5.19
N HIS A 36 -12.92 -2.86 5.02
CA HIS A 36 -11.94 -3.26 6.02
C HIS A 36 -10.67 -2.39 6.04
N ASN A 37 -10.42 -1.65 4.94
CA ASN A 37 -9.23 -0.81 4.79
C ASN A 37 -9.62 0.60 4.31
N PRO A 38 -10.40 1.35 5.10
CA PRO A 38 -10.90 2.67 4.66
C PRO A 38 -9.78 3.65 4.31
N GLU A 39 -8.61 3.51 4.91
CA GLU A 39 -7.41 4.31 4.63
C GLU A 39 -6.85 4.10 3.22
N THR A 40 -7.29 3.06 2.51
CA THR A 40 -6.87 2.81 1.12
C THR A 40 -7.81 3.43 0.08
N ARG A 41 -8.88 4.08 0.49
CA ARG A 41 -9.93 4.58 -0.41
C ARG A 41 -9.48 5.73 -1.28
N ALA A 42 -8.90 6.76 -0.69
CA ALA A 42 -8.49 7.96 -1.40
C ALA A 42 -6.95 8.07 -1.53
N LEU A 43 -6.50 8.76 -2.56
CA LEU A 43 -5.11 9.17 -2.67
C LEU A 43 -4.83 10.32 -1.70
N CYS A 44 -3.60 10.38 -1.17
CA CYS A 44 -3.18 11.47 -0.28
C CYS A 44 -3.22 12.81 -1.02
N VAL A 45 -3.93 13.78 -0.45
CA VAL A 45 -4.03 15.15 -0.99
C VAL A 45 -2.94 16.09 -0.43
N SER A 46 -2.02 15.55 0.36
CA SER A 46 -0.88 16.30 0.91
C SER A 46 -1.27 17.52 1.77
N CYS A 47 -2.38 17.46 2.49
CA CYS A 47 -2.82 18.54 3.36
C CYS A 47 -1.84 18.83 4.53
N GLY A 48 -1.07 17.81 4.97
CA GLY A 48 -0.02 17.95 5.98
C GLY A 48 -0.47 17.74 7.42
N LEU A 49 -1.76 17.56 7.70
CA LEU A 49 -2.27 17.39 9.07
C LEU A 49 -1.60 16.23 9.82
N CYS A 50 -1.36 15.12 9.14
CA CYS A 50 -0.71 13.96 9.71
C CYS A 50 0.79 14.18 10.02
N VAL A 51 1.44 15.11 9.33
CA VAL A 51 2.85 15.46 9.60
C VAL A 51 2.99 16.04 10.99
N GLU A 52 2.10 16.99 11.35
CA GLU A 52 2.11 17.64 12.66
C GLU A 52 1.75 16.69 13.81
N LYS A 53 1.01 15.64 13.52
CA LYS A 53 0.51 14.67 14.51
C LYS A 53 1.36 13.41 14.64
N CYS A 54 2.36 13.23 13.76
CA CYS A 54 3.23 12.06 13.82
C CYS A 54 4.18 12.12 15.01
N PRO A 55 4.09 11.20 15.99
CA PRO A 55 4.92 11.26 17.22
C PRO A 55 6.40 11.03 16.94
N GLU A 56 6.73 10.28 15.88
CA GLU A 56 8.10 9.89 15.55
C GLU A 56 8.68 10.66 14.35
N ASN A 57 8.01 11.71 13.89
CA ASN A 57 8.44 12.50 12.73
C ASN A 57 8.75 11.62 11.49
N ALA A 58 7.96 10.55 11.30
CA ALA A 58 8.08 9.65 10.16
C ALA A 58 7.45 10.22 8.88
N LEU A 59 6.83 11.38 8.95
CA LEU A 59 6.22 12.08 7.84
C LEU A 59 6.81 13.48 7.72
N GLU A 60 7.07 13.87 6.49
CA GLU A 60 7.67 15.17 6.17
C GLU A 60 6.93 15.80 4.98
N LYS A 61 6.77 17.10 4.97
CA LYS A 61 6.27 17.84 3.82
C LYS A 61 7.45 18.37 3.02
N SER A 62 7.60 17.87 1.79
CA SER A 62 8.67 18.29 0.90
C SER A 62 8.48 19.72 0.39
N ALA A 63 9.54 20.30 -0.22
CA ALA A 63 9.50 21.64 -0.81
C ALA A 63 8.42 21.80 -1.89
N ASN A 64 8.08 20.72 -2.61
CA ASN A 64 7.01 20.72 -3.60
C ASN A 64 5.61 20.41 -3.00
N GLY A 65 5.50 20.39 -1.68
CA GLY A 65 4.23 20.20 -0.96
C GLY A 65 3.76 18.76 -0.78
N ARG A 66 4.47 17.77 -1.30
CA ARG A 66 4.10 16.35 -1.15
C ARG A 66 4.52 15.79 0.21
N ILE A 67 3.76 14.85 0.72
CA ILE A 67 4.13 14.12 1.93
C ILE A 67 5.13 13.03 1.59
N ILE A 68 6.26 13.04 2.29
CA ILE A 68 7.28 11.99 2.24
C ILE A 68 7.13 11.11 3.47
N TYR A 69 7.14 9.80 3.26
CA TYR A 69 7.06 8.80 4.32
C TYR A 69 8.41 8.13 4.54
N HIS A 70 8.84 8.11 5.79
CA HIS A 70 10.07 7.48 6.27
C HIS A 70 9.74 6.22 7.07
N PRO A 71 9.67 5.04 6.41
CA PRO A 71 9.28 3.80 7.08
C PRO A 71 10.22 3.38 8.22
N GLU A 72 11.50 3.77 8.15
CA GLU A 72 12.51 3.49 9.16
C GLU A 72 12.26 4.19 10.50
N LYS A 73 11.49 5.28 10.49
CA LYS A 73 11.09 6.03 11.70
C LYS A 73 9.71 5.64 12.21
N CYS A 74 8.93 4.95 11.41
CA CYS A 74 7.52 4.67 11.70
C CYS A 74 7.36 3.54 12.72
N VAL A 75 6.66 3.82 13.80
CA VAL A 75 6.29 2.81 14.84
C VAL A 75 4.90 2.21 14.62
N GLN A 76 4.26 2.48 13.49
CA GLN A 76 2.95 1.94 13.09
C GLN A 76 1.82 2.22 14.10
N CYS A 77 1.82 3.38 14.71
CA CYS A 77 0.80 3.80 15.70
C CYS A 77 -0.54 4.20 15.06
N ASP A 78 -0.64 4.25 13.74
CA ASP A 78 -1.82 4.61 12.94
C ASP A 78 -2.39 6.02 13.18
N THR A 79 -1.73 6.86 13.95
CA THR A 79 -2.16 8.24 14.20
C THR A 79 -2.43 9.00 12.89
N CYS A 80 -1.54 8.87 11.89
CA CYS A 80 -1.69 9.53 10.59
C CYS A 80 -2.94 9.09 9.81
N ILE A 81 -3.40 7.86 10.01
CA ILE A 81 -4.63 7.32 9.42
C ILE A 81 -5.84 7.88 10.17
N HIS A 82 -5.83 7.85 11.50
CA HIS A 82 -6.94 8.31 12.34
C HIS A 82 -7.23 9.80 12.23
N VAL A 83 -6.19 10.63 12.04
CA VAL A 83 -6.38 12.08 11.88
C VAL A 83 -6.69 12.51 10.46
N CYS A 84 -6.60 11.60 9.49
CA CYS A 84 -6.83 11.93 8.09
C CYS A 84 -8.33 12.11 7.81
N PRO A 85 -8.78 13.30 7.37
CA PRO A 85 -10.20 13.53 7.06
C PRO A 85 -10.58 13.04 5.65
N HIS A 86 -9.64 12.46 4.90
CA HIS A 86 -9.80 12.12 3.49
C HIS A 86 -9.86 10.60 3.22
N ASP A 87 -10.01 9.75 4.22
CA ASP A 87 -9.96 8.29 4.07
C ASP A 87 -8.71 7.83 3.28
N SER A 88 -7.56 8.36 3.64
CA SER A 88 -6.29 8.13 2.96
C SER A 88 -5.16 7.79 3.94
N SER A 89 -4.07 7.29 3.39
CA SER A 89 -2.84 7.06 4.13
C SER A 89 -1.66 7.78 3.46
N PRO A 90 -0.83 8.48 4.23
CA PRO A 90 0.43 9.03 3.72
C PRO A 90 1.53 7.96 3.62
N ARG A 91 1.34 6.80 4.23
CA ARG A 91 2.31 5.69 4.27
C ARG A 91 2.23 4.86 3.01
N THR A 92 2.56 5.47 1.87
CA THR A 92 2.49 4.84 0.56
C THR A 92 3.81 5.00 -0.19
N ALA A 93 4.03 4.13 -1.17
CA ALA A 93 5.14 4.22 -2.10
C ALA A 93 4.64 4.06 -3.53
N VAL A 94 5.13 4.86 -4.44
CA VAL A 94 4.91 4.66 -5.89
C VAL A 94 5.90 3.61 -6.35
N MET A 95 5.40 2.49 -6.90
CA MET A 95 6.21 1.35 -7.28
C MET A 95 5.85 0.84 -8.67
N THR A 96 6.85 0.31 -9.39
CA THR A 96 6.64 -0.47 -10.61
C THR A 96 6.26 -1.92 -10.28
N PRO A 97 5.73 -2.71 -11.24
CA PRO A 97 5.52 -4.15 -11.06
C PRO A 97 6.79 -4.89 -10.66
N GLU A 98 7.93 -4.54 -11.26
CA GLU A 98 9.25 -5.15 -11.00
C GLU A 98 9.73 -4.87 -9.57
N GLU A 99 9.63 -3.60 -9.12
CA GLU A 99 9.97 -3.21 -7.75
C GLU A 99 9.08 -3.91 -6.71
N THR A 100 7.79 -4.02 -7.01
CA THR A 100 6.82 -4.74 -6.16
C THR A 100 7.16 -6.22 -6.13
N TYR A 101 7.38 -6.83 -7.30
CA TYR A 101 7.71 -8.24 -7.39
C TYR A 101 9.04 -8.59 -6.71
N LYS A 102 10.03 -7.72 -6.78
CA LYS A 102 11.30 -7.89 -6.06
C LYS A 102 11.11 -8.07 -4.55
N LYS A 103 10.11 -7.40 -3.96
CA LYS A 103 9.74 -7.59 -2.55
C LYS A 103 9.02 -8.92 -2.31
N VAL A 104 8.13 -9.32 -3.22
CA VAL A 104 7.42 -10.61 -3.18
C VAL A 104 8.40 -11.77 -3.31
N LYS A 105 9.31 -11.70 -4.28
CA LYS A 105 10.30 -12.75 -4.58
C LYS A 105 11.19 -13.10 -3.39
N LYS A 106 11.45 -12.15 -2.49
CA LYS A 106 12.19 -12.41 -1.23
C LYS A 106 11.49 -13.41 -0.31
N GLN A 107 10.19 -13.64 -0.50
CA GLN A 107 9.40 -14.54 0.34
C GLN A 107 9.29 -15.96 -0.21
N ILE A 108 9.72 -16.18 -1.45
CA ILE A 108 9.85 -17.53 -2.01
C ILE A 108 11.04 -18.24 -1.33
N PRO A 109 10.92 -19.49 -0.87
CA PRO A 109 9.87 -20.50 -1.09
C PRO A 109 8.79 -20.57 0.00
N PHE A 110 8.68 -19.59 0.89
CA PHE A 110 7.79 -19.64 2.06
C PHE A 110 6.33 -19.35 1.75
N ILE A 111 6.04 -18.86 0.55
CA ILE A 111 4.68 -18.51 0.10
C ILE A 111 4.23 -19.42 -1.05
N ARG A 112 2.91 -19.58 -1.17
CA ARG A 112 2.27 -20.32 -2.27
C ARG A 112 1.71 -19.41 -3.36
N GLY A 113 1.76 -18.11 -3.16
CA GLY A 113 1.23 -17.20 -4.16
C GLY A 113 1.22 -15.74 -3.70
N LEU A 114 0.71 -14.93 -4.60
CA LEU A 114 0.55 -13.49 -4.45
C LEU A 114 -0.93 -13.14 -4.46
N THR A 115 -1.35 -12.25 -3.58
CA THR A 115 -2.68 -11.63 -3.59
C THR A 115 -2.52 -10.12 -3.72
N VAL A 116 -3.34 -9.50 -4.56
CA VAL A 116 -3.41 -8.05 -4.66
C VAL A 116 -4.80 -7.58 -4.22
N SER A 117 -4.83 -6.61 -3.33
CA SER A 117 -6.02 -6.07 -2.70
C SER A 117 -5.80 -4.57 -2.43
N GLY A 118 -6.39 -4.04 -1.37
CA GLY A 118 -6.24 -2.65 -0.92
C GLY A 118 -7.52 -1.85 -1.11
N GLY A 119 -7.46 -0.78 -1.89
CA GLY A 119 -8.62 -0.11 -2.43
C GLY A 119 -9.27 -0.98 -3.51
N GLU A 120 -9.40 -0.49 -4.74
CA GLU A 120 -9.83 -1.32 -5.88
C GLU A 120 -8.63 -1.57 -6.82
N CYS A 121 -8.05 -2.75 -6.73
CA CYS A 121 -6.84 -3.08 -7.49
C CYS A 121 -7.09 -3.14 -9.01
N MET A 122 -8.32 -3.43 -9.45
CA MET A 122 -8.69 -3.43 -10.87
C MET A 122 -8.69 -2.04 -11.51
N LEU A 123 -8.52 -0.96 -10.74
CA LEU A 123 -8.23 0.37 -11.30
C LEU A 123 -6.85 0.45 -11.97
N ARG A 124 -6.01 -0.57 -11.79
CA ARG A 124 -4.66 -0.68 -12.35
C ARG A 124 -4.46 -2.01 -13.08
N PRO A 125 -5.28 -2.33 -14.09
CA PRO A 125 -5.22 -3.64 -14.76
C PRO A 125 -3.86 -3.92 -15.39
N ASP A 126 -3.23 -2.92 -16.03
CA ASP A 126 -1.91 -3.06 -16.64
C ASP A 126 -0.82 -3.42 -15.62
N PHE A 127 -0.89 -2.78 -14.44
CA PHE A 127 0.03 -3.07 -13.34
C PHE A 127 -0.16 -4.51 -12.83
N LEU A 128 -1.42 -4.93 -12.65
CA LEU A 128 -1.74 -6.29 -12.22
C LEU A 128 -1.26 -7.34 -13.21
N GLU A 129 -1.53 -7.12 -14.50
CA GLU A 129 -1.11 -8.04 -15.56
C GLU A 129 0.40 -8.22 -15.56
N ALA A 130 1.16 -7.13 -15.51
CA ALA A 130 2.61 -7.17 -15.47
C ALA A 130 3.13 -7.85 -14.21
N LEU A 131 2.57 -7.53 -13.02
CA LEU A 131 2.97 -8.14 -11.76
C LEU A 131 2.71 -9.65 -11.74
N PHE A 132 1.54 -10.09 -12.22
CA PHE A 132 1.20 -11.52 -12.27
C PHE A 132 1.98 -12.29 -13.34
N LYS A 133 2.39 -11.65 -14.45
CA LYS A 133 3.31 -12.28 -15.41
C LYS A 133 4.64 -12.60 -14.74
N LEU A 134 5.24 -11.63 -14.03
CA LEU A 134 6.47 -11.84 -13.28
C LEU A 134 6.33 -12.97 -12.23
N ALA A 135 5.20 -13.01 -11.53
CA ALA A 135 4.94 -14.03 -10.51
C ALA A 135 4.71 -15.45 -11.06
N LYS A 136 4.39 -15.58 -12.34
CA LYS A 136 4.20 -16.90 -12.99
C LYS A 136 5.50 -17.52 -13.50
N GLU A 137 6.57 -16.75 -13.59
CA GLU A 137 7.87 -17.21 -14.06
C GLU A 137 8.67 -17.94 -12.97
N ASP A 138 8.29 -17.79 -11.72
CA ASP A 138 8.87 -18.40 -10.51
C ASP A 138 7.88 -19.34 -9.82
#